data_bc27c9385173875ffb62f566a2653f3e
#
_entry.id   bc27c9385173875ffb62f566a2653f3e
#
_cell.length_a   1.000
_cell.length_b   1.000
_cell.length_c   1.000
_cell.angle_alpha   90.00
_cell.angle_beta   90.00
_cell.angle_gamma   90.00
#
_symmetry.space_group_name_H-M   'P 1'
#
loop_
_entity.id
_entity.type
_entity.pdbx_description
1 polymer ?
#
loop_
_entity_poly.entity_id
_entity_poly.type
_entity_poly.pdbx_seq_one_letter_code
_entity_poly.pdbx_strand_id
1 'polypeptide(L)'
;KGFINAAGIESPGLSSAPAIAEMVTDIVKELLPLEKNPDFVGTRKGILRPDTLSLEERNKLIKEHPEYGNIICRCEMITEGEIMDAIHRPLGARSLDGVKRRTRAGMGRCQAGFCSPRTMEILEREVPMSMFDITKNGVGSNIVVGYNKEV
;
A
#
# COMPACT_ATOMS: atom_id res chain seq x y z
N LYS A 1 -1.01 35.02 -13.69
CA LYS A 1 0.29 34.63 -13.17
C LYS A 1 0.10 33.66 -12.01
N GLY A 2 0.94 32.63 -11.92
CA GLY A 2 0.92 31.66 -10.81
C GLY A 2 0.18 30.34 -11.06
N PHE A 3 -0.33 30.10 -12.27
CA PHE A 3 -0.88 28.81 -12.67
C PHE A 3 0.11 28.10 -13.59
N ILE A 4 0.50 26.87 -13.22
CA ILE A 4 1.38 26.00 -14.01
C ILE A 4 0.58 24.78 -14.39
N ASN A 5 0.55 24.45 -15.67
CA ASN A 5 -0.20 23.32 -16.20
C ASN A 5 0.76 22.27 -16.77
N ALA A 6 0.72 21.06 -16.21
CA ALA A 6 1.44 19.89 -16.71
C ALA A 6 0.43 18.87 -17.28
N ALA A 7 -0.31 19.30 -18.30
CA ALA A 7 -1.37 18.52 -18.94
C ALA A 7 -0.91 17.91 -20.28
N GLY A 8 -1.73 17.01 -20.82
CA GLY A 8 -1.47 16.35 -22.10
C GLY A 8 -0.32 15.36 -22.07
N ILE A 9 0.06 14.88 -20.87
CA ILE A 9 1.12 13.89 -20.70
C ILE A 9 0.51 12.50 -20.81
N GLU A 10 0.88 11.80 -21.86
CA GLU A 10 0.53 10.39 -22.07
C GLU A 10 1.73 9.47 -21.73
N SER A 11 1.84 8.33 -22.39
CA SER A 11 3.02 7.49 -22.27
C SER A 11 4.24 8.19 -22.89
N PRO A 12 5.40 8.22 -22.25
CA PRO A 12 5.84 7.53 -21.03
C PRO A 12 5.76 8.40 -19.74
N GLY A 13 4.65 9.04 -19.45
CA GLY A 13 4.49 10.02 -18.38
C GLY A 13 4.98 9.55 -17.01
N LEU A 14 4.74 8.28 -16.64
CA LEU A 14 5.19 7.75 -15.36
C LEU A 14 6.72 7.76 -15.22
N SER A 15 7.44 7.32 -16.24
CA SER A 15 8.91 7.32 -16.24
C SER A 15 9.51 8.71 -16.42
N SER A 16 8.78 9.62 -17.05
CA SER A 16 9.18 11.03 -17.25
C SER A 16 8.86 11.92 -16.03
N ALA A 17 8.04 11.44 -15.09
CA ALA A 17 7.56 12.24 -13.96
C ALA A 17 8.70 12.94 -13.17
N PRO A 18 9.85 12.32 -12.88
CA PRO A 18 10.95 13.01 -12.20
C PRO A 18 11.47 14.23 -12.97
N ALA A 19 11.72 14.07 -14.27
CA ALA A 19 12.21 15.16 -15.12
C ALA A 19 11.18 16.29 -15.27
N ILE A 20 9.89 15.93 -15.37
CA ILE A 20 8.80 16.90 -15.40
C ILE A 20 8.72 17.66 -14.07
N ALA A 21 8.92 16.99 -12.95
CA ALA A 21 8.93 17.62 -11.63
C ALA A 21 10.08 18.62 -11.48
N GLU A 22 11.27 18.30 -12.00
CA GLU A 22 12.40 19.23 -12.04
C GLU A 22 12.07 20.47 -12.88
N MET A 23 11.57 20.29 -14.09
CA MET A 23 11.15 21.41 -14.96
C MET A 23 10.10 22.30 -14.30
N VAL A 24 9.07 21.70 -13.70
CA VAL A 24 8.02 22.46 -12.98
C VAL A 24 8.62 23.22 -11.80
N THR A 25 9.54 22.61 -11.07
CA THR A 25 10.24 23.25 -9.95
C THR A 25 11.04 24.47 -10.43
N ASP A 26 11.73 24.38 -11.56
CA ASP A 26 12.49 25.50 -12.10
C ASP A 26 11.57 26.66 -12.54
N ILE A 27 10.43 26.36 -13.16
CA ILE A 27 9.40 27.37 -13.45
C ILE A 27 8.90 28.06 -12.18
N VAL A 28 8.69 27.29 -11.10
CA VAL A 28 8.25 27.86 -9.81
C VAL A 28 9.29 28.77 -9.20
N LYS A 29 10.59 28.40 -9.30
CA LYS A 29 11.71 29.25 -8.81
C LYS A 29 11.77 30.63 -9.49
N GLU A 30 11.37 30.72 -10.76
CA GLU A 30 11.29 32.00 -11.47
C GLU A 30 10.14 32.91 -10.95
N LEU A 31 9.13 32.31 -10.31
CA LEU A 31 7.94 33.01 -9.83
C LEU A 31 8.01 33.35 -8.35
N LEU A 32 8.66 32.51 -7.54
CA LEU A 32 8.66 32.57 -6.11
C LEU A 32 10.07 32.19 -5.56
N PRO A 33 10.56 32.87 -4.52
CA PRO A 33 11.72 32.40 -3.78
C PRO A 33 11.40 31.07 -3.11
N LEU A 34 12.19 30.04 -3.40
CA LEU A 34 12.04 28.71 -2.78
C LEU A 34 13.20 28.49 -1.82
N GLU A 35 12.88 28.10 -0.60
CA GLU A 35 13.85 27.67 0.39
C GLU A 35 13.78 26.15 0.56
N LYS A 36 14.93 25.55 0.88
CA LYS A 36 14.98 24.11 1.18
C LYS A 36 14.26 23.86 2.49
N ASN A 37 13.32 22.90 2.50
CA ASN A 37 12.73 22.42 3.75
C ASN A 37 13.77 21.57 4.50
N PRO A 38 14.27 21.98 5.67
CA PRO A 38 15.26 21.23 6.46
C PRO A 38 14.72 19.89 6.96
N ASP A 39 13.41 19.79 7.13
CA ASP A 39 12.73 18.58 7.63
C ASP A 39 12.27 17.63 6.49
N PHE A 40 12.72 17.89 5.26
CA PHE A 40 12.34 17.06 4.12
C PHE A 40 12.92 15.66 4.20
N VAL A 41 12.04 14.66 4.27
CA VAL A 41 12.41 13.24 4.23
C VAL A 41 12.31 12.75 2.79
N GLY A 42 13.46 12.69 2.10
CA GLY A 42 13.56 12.29 0.69
C GLY A 42 13.51 10.78 0.44
N THR A 43 13.51 9.97 1.49
CA THR A 43 13.54 8.50 1.40
C THR A 43 12.39 7.87 2.16
N ARG A 44 11.95 6.69 1.70
CA ARG A 44 10.93 5.88 2.34
C ARG A 44 11.40 4.45 2.48
N LYS A 45 11.22 3.86 3.67
CA LYS A 45 11.47 2.41 3.85
C LYS A 45 10.49 1.62 2.98
N GLY A 46 11.01 0.63 2.26
CA GLY A 46 10.19 -0.37 1.58
C GLY A 46 9.44 -1.25 2.58
N ILE A 47 8.45 -2.00 2.11
CA ILE A 47 7.86 -3.09 2.90
C ILE A 47 8.92 -4.16 3.05
N LEU A 48 9.16 -4.60 4.29
CA LEU A 48 10.11 -5.67 4.55
C LEU A 48 9.56 -6.97 3.97
N ARG A 49 10.39 -7.66 3.20
CA ARG A 49 10.03 -8.90 2.51
C ARG A 49 10.80 -10.07 3.11
N PRO A 50 10.15 -10.94 3.91
CA PRO A 50 10.81 -12.07 4.53
C PRO A 50 11.39 -13.10 3.54
N ASP A 51 10.85 -13.16 2.32
CA ASP A 51 11.33 -14.04 1.26
C ASP A 51 12.75 -13.70 0.75
N THR A 52 13.19 -12.46 0.97
CA THR A 52 14.54 -11.98 0.59
C THR A 52 15.57 -12.19 1.68
N LEU A 53 15.16 -12.58 2.88
CA LEU A 53 16.02 -12.79 4.04
C LEU A 53 16.57 -14.22 4.07
N SER A 54 17.76 -14.39 4.66
CA SER A 54 18.28 -15.71 5.03
C SER A 54 17.38 -16.38 6.07
N LEU A 55 17.51 -17.67 6.23
CA LEU A 55 16.71 -18.43 7.22
C LEU A 55 16.95 -17.93 8.65
N GLU A 56 18.19 -17.57 8.98
CA GLU A 56 18.56 -17.06 10.30
C GLU A 56 17.93 -15.70 10.57
N GLU A 57 18.05 -14.76 9.62
CA GLU A 57 17.42 -13.43 9.71
C GLU A 57 15.92 -13.52 9.79
N ARG A 58 15.29 -14.40 9.00
CA ARG A 58 13.85 -14.64 9.07
C ARG A 58 13.41 -15.17 10.42
N ASN A 59 14.14 -16.14 10.99
CA ASN A 59 13.84 -16.67 12.31
C ASN A 59 14.00 -15.62 13.41
N LYS A 60 14.98 -14.73 13.29
CA LYS A 60 15.13 -13.57 14.19
C LYS A 60 13.95 -12.62 14.05
N LEU A 61 13.60 -12.24 12.82
CA LEU A 61 12.46 -11.38 12.56
C LEU A 61 11.17 -11.94 13.16
N ILE A 62 10.87 -13.22 12.97
CA ILE A 62 9.66 -13.86 13.51
C ILE A 62 9.65 -13.90 15.04
N LYS A 63 10.81 -14.02 15.69
CA LYS A 63 10.88 -13.94 17.16
C LYS A 63 10.55 -12.54 17.69
N GLU A 64 10.98 -11.50 16.99
CA GLU A 64 10.75 -10.11 17.36
C GLU A 64 9.35 -9.63 16.91
N HIS A 65 8.88 -10.14 15.77
CA HIS A 65 7.65 -9.77 15.08
C HIS A 65 6.91 -11.04 14.59
N PRO A 66 6.12 -11.68 15.46
CA PRO A 66 5.45 -12.96 15.17
C PRO A 66 4.54 -12.93 13.94
N GLU A 67 3.98 -11.76 13.61
CA GLU A 67 3.12 -11.54 12.45
C GLU A 67 3.80 -11.87 11.11
N TYR A 68 5.13 -11.79 11.04
CA TYR A 68 5.88 -12.21 9.85
C TYR A 68 6.01 -13.74 9.70
N GLY A 69 5.63 -14.50 10.73
CA GLY A 69 5.53 -15.96 10.67
C GLY A 69 4.20 -16.47 10.13
N ASN A 70 3.17 -15.63 10.04
CA ASN A 70 1.84 -16.00 9.60
C ASN A 70 1.65 -15.68 8.11
N ILE A 71 1.60 -16.72 7.25
CA ILE A 71 1.39 -16.54 5.80
C ILE A 71 -0.09 -16.42 5.51
N ILE A 72 -0.52 -15.27 5.03
CA ILE A 72 -1.90 -14.96 4.66
C ILE A 72 -2.17 -15.31 3.19
N CYS A 73 -1.33 -14.83 2.27
CA CYS A 73 -1.45 -15.16 0.85
C CYS A 73 -0.45 -16.25 0.45
N ARG A 74 -0.91 -17.49 0.35
CA ARG A 74 -0.04 -18.63 0.02
C ARG A 74 0.46 -18.62 -1.42
N CYS A 75 -0.29 -18.03 -2.35
CA CYS A 75 0.11 -17.97 -3.76
C CYS A 75 1.31 -17.04 -3.99
N GLU A 76 1.36 -15.93 -3.24
CA GLU A 76 2.41 -14.91 -3.33
C GLU A 76 3.32 -14.92 -2.09
N MET A 77 3.11 -15.85 -1.16
CA MET A 77 3.88 -16.01 0.09
C MET A 77 3.92 -14.74 0.95
N ILE A 78 2.82 -13.96 0.96
CA ILE A 78 2.73 -12.71 1.72
C ILE A 78 2.30 -12.99 3.14
N THR A 79 3.04 -12.44 4.09
CA THR A 79 2.82 -12.58 5.53
C THR A 79 1.85 -11.52 6.06
N GLU A 80 1.33 -11.76 7.26
CA GLU A 80 0.52 -10.79 7.99
C GLU A 80 1.31 -9.50 8.28
N GLY A 81 2.59 -9.61 8.65
CA GLY A 81 3.46 -8.47 8.91
C GLY A 81 3.61 -7.54 7.70
N GLU A 82 3.74 -8.10 6.49
CA GLU A 82 3.76 -7.29 5.26
C GLU A 82 2.43 -6.55 5.03
N ILE A 83 1.30 -7.20 5.32
CA ILE A 83 -0.04 -6.58 5.21
C ILE A 83 -0.20 -5.48 6.25
N MET A 84 0.21 -5.69 7.49
CA MET A 84 0.19 -4.69 8.55
C MET A 84 1.08 -3.48 8.20
N ASP A 85 2.28 -3.70 7.69
CA ASP A 85 3.14 -2.61 7.19
C ASP A 85 2.43 -1.83 6.07
N ALA A 86 1.79 -2.51 5.13
CA ALA A 86 1.03 -1.84 4.06
C ALA A 86 -0.14 -0.99 4.58
N ILE A 87 -0.71 -1.33 5.74
CA ILE A 87 -1.82 -0.62 6.39
C ILE A 87 -1.31 0.58 7.20
N HIS A 88 -0.22 0.42 7.95
CA HIS A 88 0.26 1.42 8.91
C HIS A 88 1.19 2.48 8.33
N ARG A 89 1.73 2.28 7.15
CA ARG A 89 2.61 3.25 6.51
C ARG A 89 1.88 4.54 6.09
N PRO A 90 2.60 5.65 5.88
CA PRO A 90 2.01 6.85 5.29
C PRO A 90 1.23 6.51 4.01
N LEU A 91 0.00 7.02 3.86
CA LEU A 91 -0.95 6.65 2.83
C LEU A 91 -1.24 5.13 2.81
N GLY A 92 -1.46 4.57 3.98
CA GLY A 92 -1.70 3.16 4.19
C GLY A 92 -2.91 2.60 3.44
N ALA A 93 -2.90 1.30 3.22
CA ALA A 93 -4.00 0.59 2.57
C ALA A 93 -5.30 0.67 3.39
N ARG A 94 -6.43 0.89 2.71
CA ARG A 94 -7.78 0.97 3.30
C ARG A 94 -8.80 0.13 2.52
N SER A 95 -8.32 -0.73 1.61
CA SER A 95 -9.14 -1.62 0.81
C SER A 95 -8.33 -2.86 0.43
N LEU A 96 -8.98 -3.91 -0.06
CA LEU A 96 -8.30 -5.13 -0.51
C LEU A 96 -7.30 -4.84 -1.64
N ASP A 97 -7.70 -4.03 -2.62
CA ASP A 97 -6.79 -3.63 -3.70
C ASP A 97 -5.68 -2.68 -3.22
N GLY A 98 -5.95 -1.91 -2.17
CA GLY A 98 -4.94 -1.10 -1.49
C GLY A 98 -3.81 -1.96 -0.92
N VAL A 99 -4.14 -3.06 -0.25
CA VAL A 99 -3.20 -4.08 0.23
C VAL A 99 -2.51 -4.76 -0.95
N LYS A 100 -3.29 -5.24 -1.92
CA LYS A 100 -2.78 -5.96 -3.10
C LYS A 100 -1.72 -5.18 -3.86
N ARG A 101 -1.95 -3.89 -4.10
CA ARG A 101 -1.01 -3.04 -4.86
C ARG A 101 0.30 -2.76 -4.12
N ARG A 102 0.32 -2.94 -2.80
CA ARG A 102 1.51 -2.70 -1.96
C ARG A 102 2.28 -3.97 -1.66
N THR A 103 1.59 -5.10 -1.51
CA THR A 103 2.19 -6.38 -1.07
C THR A 103 2.13 -7.49 -2.11
N ARG A 104 1.26 -7.41 -3.12
CA ARG A 104 0.85 -8.47 -4.05
C ARG A 104 -0.11 -9.50 -3.45
N ALA A 105 -0.54 -9.39 -2.18
CA ALA A 105 -1.57 -10.28 -1.61
C ALA A 105 -2.83 -10.27 -2.49
N GLY A 106 -3.27 -11.43 -2.95
CA GLY A 106 -4.41 -11.58 -3.86
C GLY A 106 -4.10 -11.50 -5.36
N MET A 107 -2.83 -11.32 -5.75
CA MET A 107 -2.42 -11.29 -7.17
C MET A 107 -2.10 -12.69 -7.74
N GLY A 108 -1.96 -13.68 -6.88
CA GLY A 108 -1.61 -15.02 -7.31
C GLY A 108 -2.74 -15.74 -8.06
N ARG A 109 -2.47 -16.97 -8.48
CA ARG A 109 -3.37 -17.77 -9.36
C ARG A 109 -4.79 -17.97 -8.82
N CYS A 110 -5.01 -17.93 -7.50
CA CYS A 110 -6.35 -18.06 -6.92
C CYS A 110 -7.16 -16.74 -6.94
N GLN A 111 -6.55 -15.63 -7.38
CA GLN A 111 -7.18 -14.31 -7.50
C GLN A 111 -7.92 -13.89 -6.23
N ALA A 112 -7.22 -14.00 -5.10
CA ALA A 112 -7.70 -13.64 -3.75
C ALA A 112 -8.77 -14.59 -3.15
N GLY A 113 -9.13 -15.68 -3.81
CA GLY A 113 -10.19 -16.59 -3.37
C GLY A 113 -10.01 -17.17 -1.96
N PHE A 114 -8.77 -17.25 -1.46
CA PHE A 114 -8.49 -17.78 -0.11
C PHE A 114 -8.00 -16.73 0.87
N CYS A 115 -7.29 -15.69 0.43
CA CYS A 115 -6.70 -14.72 1.33
C CYS A 115 -7.61 -13.51 1.61
N SER A 116 -8.66 -13.27 0.83
CA SER A 116 -9.55 -12.12 1.05
C SER A 116 -10.15 -12.06 2.44
N PRO A 117 -10.78 -13.12 2.99
CA PRO A 117 -11.36 -13.07 4.33
C PRO A 117 -10.32 -12.71 5.39
N ARG A 118 -9.15 -13.34 5.33
CA ARG A 118 -8.07 -13.06 6.28
C ARG A 118 -7.52 -11.64 6.15
N THR A 119 -7.41 -11.12 4.93
CA THR A 119 -6.99 -9.72 4.69
C THR A 119 -8.04 -8.75 5.21
N MET A 120 -9.33 -9.08 5.10
CA MET A 120 -10.42 -8.28 5.66
C MET A 120 -10.39 -8.27 7.18
N GLU A 121 -10.20 -9.42 7.83
CA GLU A 121 -10.03 -9.51 9.29
C GLU A 121 -8.87 -8.64 9.78
N ILE A 122 -7.74 -8.61 9.07
CA ILE A 122 -6.61 -7.76 9.41
C ILE A 122 -6.97 -6.28 9.23
N LEU A 123 -7.62 -5.91 8.12
CA LEU A 123 -8.06 -4.54 7.89
C LEU A 123 -9.03 -4.07 8.99
N GLU A 124 -10.02 -4.88 9.36
CA GLU A 124 -10.97 -4.57 10.42
C GLU A 124 -10.28 -4.38 11.78
N ARG A 125 -9.30 -5.21 12.08
CA ARG A 125 -8.52 -5.12 13.33
C ARG A 125 -7.62 -3.89 13.40
N GLU A 126 -6.96 -3.56 12.29
CA GLU A 126 -5.91 -2.54 12.26
C GLU A 126 -6.43 -1.13 11.89
N VAL A 127 -7.63 -1.03 11.36
CA VAL A 127 -8.25 0.24 10.93
C VAL A 127 -9.63 0.36 11.57
N PRO A 128 -10.06 1.56 12.02
CA PRO A 128 -11.39 1.75 12.59
C PRO A 128 -12.48 1.69 11.51
N MET A 129 -12.69 0.50 10.94
CA MET A 129 -13.73 0.20 9.95
C MET A 129 -14.30 -1.19 10.22
N SER A 130 -15.57 -1.39 9.94
CA SER A 130 -16.20 -2.70 10.08
C SER A 130 -15.96 -3.56 8.83
N MET A 131 -16.17 -4.86 8.96
CA MET A 131 -16.13 -5.79 7.83
C MET A 131 -17.03 -5.36 6.67
N PHE A 132 -18.15 -4.70 6.95
CA PHE A 132 -19.11 -4.18 5.96
C PHE A 132 -18.61 -2.93 5.23
N ASP A 133 -17.68 -2.18 5.83
CA ASP A 133 -17.11 -0.97 5.24
C ASP A 133 -15.92 -1.29 4.32
N ILE A 134 -15.38 -2.50 4.43
CA ILE A 134 -14.23 -2.91 3.62
C ILE A 134 -14.64 -3.08 2.16
N THR A 135 -13.99 -2.31 1.30
CA THR A 135 -14.23 -2.35 -0.13
C THR A 135 -13.13 -3.13 -0.86
N LYS A 136 -13.46 -3.61 -2.04
CA LYS A 136 -12.44 -4.15 -2.94
C LYS A 136 -11.47 -3.06 -3.38
N ASN A 137 -11.98 -1.92 -3.85
CA ASN A 137 -11.14 -0.83 -4.34
C ASN A 137 -11.60 0.56 -3.90
N GLY A 138 -12.86 0.86 -3.93
CA GLY A 138 -13.42 2.17 -3.61
C GLY A 138 -14.91 2.08 -3.34
N VAL A 139 -15.56 3.23 -3.21
CA VAL A 139 -16.97 3.34 -2.86
C VAL A 139 -17.86 2.45 -3.74
N GLY A 140 -18.76 1.69 -3.10
CA GLY A 140 -19.70 0.81 -3.79
C GLY A 140 -19.14 -0.55 -4.19
N SER A 141 -17.88 -0.89 -3.84
CA SER A 141 -17.29 -2.20 -4.11
C SER A 141 -17.13 -3.05 -2.83
N ASN A 142 -18.11 -3.01 -1.96
CA ASN A 142 -18.14 -3.80 -0.73
C ASN A 142 -18.23 -5.29 -1.05
N ILE A 143 -17.49 -6.11 -0.30
CA ILE A 143 -17.49 -7.57 -0.45
C ILE A 143 -18.58 -8.19 0.41
N VAL A 144 -18.74 -7.69 1.61
CA VAL A 144 -19.77 -8.14 2.57
C VAL A 144 -20.86 -7.08 2.62
N VAL A 145 -22.10 -7.49 2.37
CA VAL A 145 -23.24 -6.55 2.28
C VAL A 145 -24.31 -6.81 3.36
N GLY A 146 -24.16 -7.87 4.13
CA GLY A 146 -25.11 -8.21 5.20
C GLY A 146 -24.81 -9.58 5.81
N TYR A 147 -25.50 -9.89 6.88
CA TYR A 147 -25.47 -11.22 7.49
C TYR A 147 -26.29 -12.22 6.67
N ASN A 148 -25.83 -13.47 6.63
CA ASN A 148 -26.51 -14.53 5.90
C ASN A 148 -27.75 -15.05 6.65
N LYS A 149 -27.80 -14.82 7.95
CA LYS A 149 -28.95 -15.16 8.82
C LYS A 149 -29.23 -13.97 9.74
N GLU A 150 -30.51 -13.67 9.93
CA GLU A 150 -30.93 -12.79 11.03
C GLU A 150 -30.61 -13.51 12.35
N VAL A 151 -29.87 -12.84 13.24
CA VAL A 151 -29.50 -13.33 14.57
C VAL A 151 -30.45 -12.67 15.58
#